data_b3ef32cdbb8cd9f86d5adfdddd0727a9
#
_entry.id   b3ef32cdbb8cd9f86d5adfdddd0727a9
#
_cell.length_a   1.000
_cell.length_b   1.000
_cell.length_c   1.000
_cell.angle_alpha   90.00
_cell.angle_beta   90.00
_cell.angle_gamma   90.00
#
_symmetry.space_group_name_H-M   'P 1'
#
loop_
_entity.id
_entity.type
_entity.pdbx_description
1 polymer ?
#
loop_
_entity_poly.entity_id
_entity_poly.type
_entity_poly.pdbx_seq_one_letter_code
_entity_poly.pdbx_strand_id
1 'polypeptide(L)'
;MTTTIHTRMKQLTCYLLLTGLLMAGCRKDRSRNDPITYGNSFALTVYTDKAMYKPGDVIQFSLNKPLAGNIKIRYRHLGETISEASLSGNSWSWTAPAADYTGYMVDLYEQLDGKERIHASIGVDVSSDWSRFPRYGFLTNFGQLSTDEVNKVIKNLARHHINGLQYYDWLYKHHWPMAGTAAAPQSSWKEIANKDVYLSTLKGYISAGHAQNMRSMFYNLAFGALNDAAADGVAEEWYAYKDASHGTKDKHDLPEPFFKSDIYVLDAGNTGWQNYIAAKNADVYATLDFDGYHVDALGDRGNLYTFNGQSINQAATFKPFLEAMKNAAPSKKLVMNAVNQYGQQASISKSPVDFLYTEVWGPNERFEDLATIITNNDFYSSNTKKTVLAAYINYAKADNPGYFNTPSVLLADAVIFAFGGSHLELGEHMLGKEYFPNNNLQMSDELKAALLRYYDFLVAYENLLRDGGSFNQPVLTSTSLPLSAWPGATGRVAVQGKTVGNRQVVHLFNFSNANSLNWRDTDGTQAKPAVIENAAMQFTATGTVKKAWIASPDSNNGVAIPLTFTQTGNAVSFTLPSLQYWDMLVFEY
;
A
#
# COMPACT_ATOMS: atom_id res chain seq x y z
N MET A 1 -47.65 -15.77 30.07
CA MET A 1 -46.82 -14.71 30.59
C MET A 1 -45.43 -14.98 30.04
N THR A 2 -45.19 -14.73 28.79
CA THR A 2 -44.71 -13.51 28.05
C THR A 2 -43.48 -12.86 28.68
N THR A 3 -42.47 -12.77 27.81
CA THR A 3 -41.23 -12.03 27.89
C THR A 3 -40.03 -12.75 28.48
N THR A 4 -39.22 -13.35 27.61
CA THR A 4 -37.78 -13.16 27.50
C THR A 4 -37.18 -14.13 26.47
N ILE A 5 -37.34 -13.85 25.19
CA ILE A 5 -36.55 -14.47 24.10
C ILE A 5 -36.33 -13.36 23.08
N HIS A 6 -35.29 -12.58 23.26
CA HIS A 6 -34.75 -11.70 22.21
C HIS A 6 -33.39 -11.19 22.66
N THR A 7 -32.38 -12.03 22.61
CA THR A 7 -30.96 -11.56 22.54
C THR A 7 -30.02 -12.76 22.35
N ARG A 8 -30.22 -13.57 21.34
CA ARG A 8 -29.22 -14.57 20.88
C ARG A 8 -29.44 -14.98 19.42
N MET A 9 -29.53 -14.00 18.53
CA MET A 9 -29.64 -14.27 17.10
C MET A 9 -29.00 -13.14 16.28
N LYS A 10 -27.71 -12.93 16.42
CA LYS A 10 -26.90 -12.09 15.52
C LYS A 10 -25.47 -12.60 15.27
N GLN A 11 -25.16 -13.82 15.64
CA GLN A 11 -23.83 -14.43 15.37
C GLN A 11 -23.88 -15.74 14.58
N LEU A 12 -25.02 -16.07 13.96
CA LEU A 12 -25.19 -17.35 13.26
C LEU A 12 -25.63 -17.21 11.79
N THR A 13 -25.39 -16.09 11.12
CA THR A 13 -25.83 -15.87 9.75
C THR A 13 -24.70 -15.73 8.74
N CYS A 14 -23.44 -16.00 9.11
CA CYS A 14 -22.31 -16.04 8.18
C CYS A 14 -21.88 -17.45 7.75
N TYR A 15 -22.52 -18.51 8.21
CA TYR A 15 -22.07 -19.90 7.99
C TYR A 15 -22.98 -20.77 7.09
N LEU A 16 -23.98 -20.22 6.41
CA LEU A 16 -24.98 -21.05 5.70
C LEU A 16 -25.22 -20.68 4.23
N LEU A 17 -24.21 -20.16 3.50
CA LEU A 17 -24.33 -19.90 2.06
C LEU A 17 -23.21 -20.53 1.19
N LEU A 18 -22.49 -21.53 1.70
CA LEU A 18 -21.44 -22.23 0.92
C LEU A 18 -21.77 -23.70 0.59
N THR A 19 -23.00 -24.16 0.74
CA THR A 19 -23.38 -25.56 0.40
C THR A 19 -24.33 -25.70 -0.78
N GLY A 20 -24.18 -24.88 -1.80
CA GLY A 20 -25.13 -24.94 -2.90
C GLY A 20 -24.57 -24.69 -4.29
N LEU A 21 -23.36 -25.16 -4.67
CA LEU A 21 -22.93 -25.17 -6.08
C LEU A 21 -21.78 -26.17 -6.33
N LEU A 22 -22.03 -27.43 -6.01
CA LEU A 22 -21.27 -28.56 -6.53
C LEU A 22 -22.15 -29.33 -7.50
N MET A 23 -22.39 -28.79 -8.69
CA MET A 23 -22.85 -29.60 -9.83
C MET A 23 -22.42 -28.96 -11.15
N ALA A 24 -21.59 -29.73 -11.85
CA ALA A 24 -21.43 -29.77 -13.29
C ALA A 24 -20.81 -28.57 -14.01
N GLY A 25 -19.62 -28.79 -14.44
CA GLY A 25 -19.01 -28.07 -15.54
C GLY A 25 -17.54 -28.33 -15.57
N CYS A 26 -17.08 -29.33 -16.34
CA CYS A 26 -15.72 -29.33 -16.87
C CYS A 26 -15.48 -28.00 -17.59
N ARG A 27 -15.14 -26.96 -16.86
CA ARG A 27 -14.53 -25.77 -17.41
C ARG A 27 -13.03 -26.00 -17.37
N LYS A 28 -12.44 -26.14 -18.58
CA LYS A 28 -11.01 -25.96 -18.78
C LYS A 28 -10.50 -24.90 -17.80
N ASP A 29 -9.49 -25.28 -17.03
CA ASP A 29 -8.67 -24.37 -16.24
C ASP A 29 -8.34 -23.15 -17.09
N ARG A 30 -9.08 -22.08 -16.90
CA ARG A 30 -8.64 -20.75 -17.22
C ARG A 30 -7.97 -20.20 -15.96
N SER A 31 -6.83 -20.77 -15.61
CA SER A 31 -5.82 -20.05 -14.84
C SER A 31 -5.27 -18.94 -15.74
N ARG A 32 -6.11 -17.98 -16.06
CA ARG A 32 -5.65 -16.73 -16.62
C ARG A 32 -5.13 -15.86 -15.49
N ASN A 33 -3.97 -16.18 -15.02
CA ASN A 33 -3.06 -15.20 -14.47
C ASN A 33 -2.49 -14.39 -15.64
N ASP A 34 -3.34 -13.65 -16.36
CA ASP A 34 -2.83 -12.59 -17.20
C ASP A 34 -2.29 -11.54 -16.23
N PRO A 35 -0.96 -11.32 -16.18
CA PRO A 35 -0.37 -10.28 -15.35
C PRO A 35 -1.07 -8.98 -15.68
N ILE A 36 -1.35 -8.16 -14.67
CA ILE A 36 -2.02 -6.88 -14.87
C ILE A 36 -1.23 -6.11 -15.93
N THR A 37 -1.84 -5.87 -17.08
CA THR A 37 -1.31 -4.91 -18.05
C THR A 37 -1.74 -3.54 -17.57
N TYR A 38 -0.90 -2.94 -16.74
CA TYR A 38 -1.07 -1.57 -16.30
C TYR A 38 -0.80 -0.65 -17.50
N GLY A 39 -1.71 0.27 -17.73
CA GLY A 39 -1.63 1.24 -18.80
C GLY A 39 -2.51 0.88 -19.99
N ASN A 40 -3.17 1.91 -20.48
CA ASN A 40 -3.80 1.87 -21.79
C ASN A 40 -2.67 1.79 -22.83
N SER A 41 -2.57 0.69 -23.57
CA SER A 41 -1.56 0.52 -24.63
C SER A 41 -1.65 1.61 -25.72
N PHE A 42 -2.74 2.36 -25.75
CA PHE A 42 -2.98 3.48 -26.66
C PHE A 42 -2.47 4.83 -26.09
N ALA A 43 -2.34 4.99 -24.77
CA ALA A 43 -1.81 6.20 -24.18
C ALA A 43 -0.28 6.27 -24.28
N LEU A 44 0.25 7.48 -24.43
CA LEU A 44 1.69 7.71 -24.30
C LEU A 44 2.10 7.49 -22.85
N THR A 45 3.09 6.64 -22.63
CA THR A 45 3.56 6.30 -21.28
C THR A 45 5.09 6.39 -21.23
N VAL A 46 5.59 7.06 -20.20
CA VAL A 46 7.02 7.11 -19.87
C VAL A 46 7.33 5.98 -18.88
N TYR A 47 8.46 5.33 -19.06
CA TYR A 47 8.99 4.29 -18.19
C TYR A 47 10.38 4.68 -17.71
N THR A 48 10.74 4.22 -16.52
CA THR A 48 12.10 4.19 -16.00
C THR A 48 12.60 2.75 -15.91
N ASP A 49 13.92 2.56 -15.89
CA ASP A 49 14.54 1.23 -15.80
C ASP A 49 14.50 0.64 -14.39
N LYS A 50 14.15 1.43 -13.34
CA LYS A 50 14.03 0.98 -11.96
C LYS A 50 12.87 1.69 -11.25
N ALA A 51 12.41 1.13 -10.14
CA ALA A 51 11.35 1.71 -9.30
C ALA A 51 11.85 2.85 -8.40
N MET A 52 13.14 2.87 -8.09
CA MET A 52 13.78 3.83 -7.17
C MET A 52 15.27 3.96 -7.51
N TYR A 53 15.86 5.11 -7.25
CA TYR A 53 17.26 5.43 -7.56
C TYR A 53 17.99 5.97 -6.33
N LYS A 54 19.31 5.84 -6.31
CA LYS A 54 20.16 6.53 -5.34
C LYS A 54 20.64 7.87 -5.91
N PRO A 55 21.03 8.83 -5.04
CA PRO A 55 21.71 10.03 -5.49
C PRO A 55 22.89 9.71 -6.42
N GLY A 56 22.94 10.37 -7.58
CA GLY A 56 23.97 10.18 -8.60
C GLY A 56 23.78 9.00 -9.56
N ASP A 57 22.76 8.16 -9.37
CA ASP A 57 22.44 7.09 -10.33
C ASP A 57 22.04 7.67 -11.70
N VAL A 58 22.38 6.96 -12.76
CA VAL A 58 21.90 7.28 -14.10
C VAL A 58 20.55 6.60 -14.33
N ILE A 59 19.52 7.40 -14.55
CA ILE A 59 18.15 6.98 -14.78
C ILE A 59 17.94 6.83 -16.28
N GLN A 60 17.49 5.65 -16.73
CA GLN A 60 17.15 5.42 -18.12
C GLN A 60 15.64 5.59 -18.31
N PHE A 61 15.23 6.47 -19.21
CA PHE A 61 13.84 6.68 -19.59
C PHE A 61 13.54 6.10 -20.95
N SER A 62 12.31 5.63 -21.14
CA SER A 62 11.82 5.17 -22.43
C SER A 62 10.34 5.48 -22.62
N LEU A 63 9.91 5.58 -23.89
CA LEU A 63 8.52 5.74 -24.30
C LEU A 63 8.00 4.44 -24.88
N ASN A 64 6.73 4.12 -24.62
CA ASN A 64 6.06 2.97 -25.24
C ASN A 64 5.80 3.18 -26.75
N LYS A 65 5.82 4.42 -27.25
CA LYS A 65 5.64 4.78 -28.64
C LYS A 65 6.32 6.12 -28.97
N PRO A 66 6.67 6.35 -30.27
CA PRO A 66 7.27 7.62 -30.69
C PRO A 66 6.36 8.81 -30.39
N LEU A 67 6.96 9.92 -30.01
CA LEU A 67 6.33 11.23 -29.91
C LEU A 67 6.98 12.18 -30.91
N ALA A 68 6.19 12.67 -31.86
CA ALA A 68 6.64 13.62 -32.88
C ALA A 68 6.37 15.06 -32.43
N GLY A 69 7.20 16.01 -32.88
CA GLY A 69 7.08 17.43 -32.58
C GLY A 69 8.35 18.00 -31.96
N ASN A 70 8.30 19.27 -31.58
CA ASN A 70 9.40 19.93 -30.86
C ASN A 70 9.23 19.73 -29.37
N ILE A 71 9.42 18.49 -28.93
CA ILE A 71 9.16 18.06 -27.57
C ILE A 71 10.35 18.39 -26.68
N LYS A 72 10.06 18.98 -25.53
CA LYS A 72 11.02 19.21 -24.46
C LYS A 72 10.76 18.25 -23.29
N ILE A 73 11.83 17.90 -22.61
CA ILE A 73 11.83 17.17 -21.34
C ILE A 73 12.09 18.20 -20.25
N ARG A 74 11.27 18.19 -19.22
CA ARG A 74 11.42 19.09 -18.09
C ARG A 74 11.53 18.28 -16.81
N TYR A 75 12.56 18.56 -16.00
CA TYR A 75 12.81 17.95 -14.72
C TYR A 75 12.42 18.93 -13.63
N ARG A 76 11.56 18.52 -12.73
CA ARG A 76 11.02 19.37 -11.67
C ARG A 76 11.21 18.76 -10.29
N HIS A 77 11.44 19.63 -9.31
CA HIS A 77 11.24 19.31 -7.91
C HIS A 77 10.13 20.22 -7.37
N LEU A 78 9.02 19.63 -6.92
CA LEU A 78 7.81 20.35 -6.51
C LEU A 78 7.32 21.31 -7.64
N GLY A 79 7.13 22.59 -7.32
CA GLY A 79 6.73 23.62 -8.29
C GLY A 79 7.86 24.25 -9.09
N GLU A 80 9.13 23.79 -8.97
CA GLU A 80 10.28 24.41 -9.61
C GLU A 80 10.85 23.54 -10.74
N THR A 81 11.20 24.16 -11.86
CA THR A 81 11.98 23.53 -12.92
C THR A 81 13.46 23.54 -12.56
N ILE A 82 14.08 22.36 -12.52
CA ILE A 82 15.52 22.21 -12.20
C ILE A 82 16.34 22.29 -13.48
N SER A 83 15.88 21.62 -14.55
CA SER A 83 16.55 21.61 -15.85
C SER A 83 15.58 21.21 -16.95
N GLU A 84 15.99 21.50 -18.19
CA GLU A 84 15.26 21.13 -19.41
C GLU A 84 16.20 20.54 -20.44
N ALA A 85 15.67 19.69 -21.32
CA ALA A 85 16.37 19.12 -22.45
C ALA A 85 15.41 18.98 -23.65
N SER A 86 15.92 18.78 -24.83
CA SER A 86 15.12 18.40 -26.01
C SER A 86 15.01 16.89 -26.08
N LEU A 87 13.81 16.38 -26.38
CA LEU A 87 13.61 14.96 -26.62
C LEU A 87 14.19 14.58 -27.98
N SER A 88 15.09 13.61 -28.01
CA SER A 88 15.62 13.02 -29.25
C SER A 88 15.40 11.51 -29.21
N GLY A 89 14.45 11.03 -30.04
CA GLY A 89 14.09 9.61 -30.09
C GLY A 89 13.14 9.18 -28.96
N ASN A 90 13.13 7.88 -28.65
CA ASN A 90 12.19 7.25 -27.72
C ASN A 90 12.81 6.92 -26.35
N SER A 91 14.07 7.25 -26.15
CA SER A 91 14.78 7.01 -24.89
C SER A 91 15.79 8.11 -24.62
N TRP A 92 16.02 8.38 -23.34
CA TRP A 92 17.02 9.34 -22.87
C TRP A 92 17.49 8.95 -21.47
N SER A 93 18.51 9.62 -20.98
CA SER A 93 19.01 9.43 -19.63
C SER A 93 19.09 10.75 -18.88
N TRP A 94 19.04 10.65 -17.55
CA TRP A 94 19.24 11.76 -16.64
C TRP A 94 20.01 11.28 -15.40
N THR A 95 20.98 12.06 -14.95
CA THR A 95 21.67 11.75 -13.70
C THR A 95 20.87 12.29 -12.52
N ALA A 96 20.52 11.42 -11.59
CA ALA A 96 19.80 11.78 -10.38
C ALA A 96 20.59 12.86 -9.60
N PRO A 97 19.93 13.92 -9.11
CA PRO A 97 20.59 14.91 -8.27
C PRO A 97 21.17 14.30 -6.98
N ALA A 98 22.07 15.05 -6.34
CA ALA A 98 22.75 14.59 -5.12
C ALA A 98 21.86 14.62 -3.86
N ALA A 99 20.69 15.25 -3.93
CA ALA A 99 19.74 15.30 -2.82
C ALA A 99 19.09 13.93 -2.61
N ASP A 100 19.30 13.36 -1.42
CA ASP A 100 18.69 12.09 -1.03
C ASP A 100 17.25 12.30 -0.53
N TYR A 101 16.43 11.27 -0.61
CA TYR A 101 15.02 11.29 -0.20
C TYR A 101 14.22 12.41 -0.87
N THR A 102 14.34 12.50 -2.19
CA THR A 102 13.75 13.58 -2.98
C THR A 102 12.95 13.03 -4.15
N GLY A 103 11.69 13.45 -4.21
CA GLY A 103 10.80 13.16 -5.35
C GLY A 103 10.94 14.18 -6.46
N TYR A 104 10.92 13.72 -7.70
CA TYR A 104 10.96 14.56 -8.89
C TYR A 104 9.81 14.24 -9.83
N MET A 105 9.33 15.25 -10.55
CA MET A 105 8.43 15.08 -11.70
C MET A 105 9.22 15.30 -12.99
N VAL A 106 9.13 14.34 -13.92
CA VAL A 106 9.67 14.49 -15.28
C VAL A 106 8.51 14.54 -16.24
N ASP A 107 8.39 15.62 -16.99
CA ASP A 107 7.30 15.81 -17.95
C ASP A 107 7.80 16.11 -19.36
N LEU A 108 7.05 15.60 -20.34
CA LEU A 108 7.24 15.84 -21.78
C LEU A 108 6.21 16.86 -22.24
N TYR A 109 6.67 17.99 -22.74
CA TYR A 109 5.81 19.07 -23.15
C TYR A 109 6.24 19.74 -24.46
N GLU A 110 5.34 20.47 -25.08
CA GLU A 110 5.60 21.36 -26.19
C GLU A 110 4.86 22.69 -26.02
N GLN A 111 5.35 23.71 -26.69
CA GLN A 111 4.63 24.98 -26.85
C GLN A 111 3.88 24.96 -28.17
N LEU A 112 2.57 25.01 -28.13
CA LEU A 112 1.70 25.03 -29.31
C LEU A 112 0.76 26.24 -29.22
N ASP A 113 0.84 27.13 -30.22
CA ASP A 113 0.01 28.34 -30.29
C ASP A 113 0.04 29.21 -29.02
N GLY A 114 1.22 29.32 -28.40
CA GLY A 114 1.43 30.09 -27.16
C GLY A 114 0.89 29.42 -25.90
N LYS A 115 0.44 28.15 -25.99
CA LYS A 115 0.00 27.34 -24.87
C LYS A 115 0.91 26.14 -24.64
N GLU A 116 1.16 25.83 -23.39
CA GLU A 116 1.88 24.62 -23.00
C GLU A 116 0.95 23.42 -23.08
N ARG A 117 1.42 22.36 -23.74
CA ARG A 117 0.75 21.06 -23.78
C ARG A 117 1.65 19.99 -23.19
N ILE A 118 1.22 19.38 -22.09
CA ILE A 118 1.91 18.27 -21.46
C ILE A 118 1.40 16.97 -22.07
N HIS A 119 2.31 16.18 -22.65
CA HIS A 119 1.98 14.91 -23.31
C HIS A 119 2.01 13.72 -22.36
N ALA A 120 2.99 13.67 -21.47
CA ALA A 120 3.16 12.60 -20.49
C ALA A 120 4.05 13.08 -19.34
N SER A 121 3.98 12.36 -18.24
CA SER A 121 4.85 12.58 -17.08
C SER A 121 5.19 11.25 -16.40
N ILE A 122 6.16 11.30 -15.50
CA ILE A 122 6.51 10.22 -14.59
C ILE A 122 7.12 10.81 -13.32
N GLY A 123 6.77 10.23 -12.16
CA GLY A 123 7.48 10.48 -10.90
C GLY A 123 8.84 9.80 -10.89
N VAL A 124 9.80 10.32 -10.16
CA VAL A 124 11.11 9.70 -9.92
C VAL A 124 11.46 9.84 -8.44
N ASP A 125 11.67 8.71 -7.79
CA ASP A 125 12.15 8.63 -6.39
C ASP A 125 13.67 8.49 -6.37
N VAL A 126 14.35 9.46 -5.74
CA VAL A 126 15.79 9.42 -5.47
C VAL A 126 15.98 9.21 -3.98
N SER A 127 16.09 7.95 -3.56
CA SER A 127 16.18 7.55 -2.16
C SER A 127 17.18 6.42 -1.98
N SER A 128 18.09 6.57 -1.02
CA SER A 128 19.08 5.54 -0.68
C SER A 128 18.50 4.40 0.18
N ASP A 129 17.38 4.64 0.87
CA ASP A 129 16.65 3.64 1.67
C ASP A 129 15.14 3.65 1.29
N TRP A 130 14.66 2.50 0.83
CA TRP A 130 13.28 2.29 0.41
C TRP A 130 12.25 2.52 1.52
N SER A 131 12.65 2.28 2.78
CA SER A 131 11.75 2.40 3.93
C SER A 131 11.46 3.86 4.33
N ARG A 132 12.17 4.83 3.74
CA ARG A 132 11.88 6.25 3.92
C ARG A 132 10.53 6.63 3.30
N PHE A 133 10.26 6.11 2.09
CA PHE A 133 9.01 6.31 1.36
C PHE A 133 8.49 4.96 0.84
N PRO A 134 8.09 4.01 1.73
CA PRO A 134 7.71 2.68 1.31
C PRO A 134 6.45 2.71 0.43
N ARG A 135 6.51 2.02 -0.69
CA ARG A 135 5.40 1.69 -1.58
C ARG A 135 5.42 0.18 -1.74
N TYR A 136 4.51 -0.47 -1.06
CA TYR A 136 4.54 -1.91 -0.84
C TYR A 136 3.52 -2.60 -1.72
N GLY A 137 3.98 -3.59 -2.47
CA GLY A 137 3.17 -4.47 -3.29
C GLY A 137 3.21 -5.90 -2.79
N PHE A 138 2.50 -6.81 -3.47
CA PHE A 138 2.42 -8.21 -3.05
C PHE A 138 2.55 -9.18 -4.24
N LEU A 139 2.98 -10.41 -3.92
CA LEU A 139 3.03 -11.55 -4.82
C LEU A 139 2.36 -12.76 -4.17
N THR A 140 1.61 -13.55 -4.95
CA THR A 140 0.83 -14.71 -4.46
C THR A 140 0.95 -15.94 -5.35
N ASN A 141 1.45 -15.78 -6.58
CA ASN A 141 1.60 -16.88 -7.53
C ASN A 141 3.06 -17.29 -7.63
N PHE A 142 3.38 -18.40 -6.99
CA PHE A 142 4.71 -19.01 -7.00
C PHE A 142 4.74 -20.35 -7.73
N GLY A 143 3.73 -20.62 -8.57
CA GLY A 143 3.70 -21.75 -9.47
C GLY A 143 4.90 -21.76 -10.43
N GLN A 144 4.95 -22.71 -11.34
CA GLN A 144 6.02 -22.76 -12.34
C GLN A 144 5.82 -21.64 -13.38
N LEU A 145 6.58 -20.55 -13.24
CA LEU A 145 6.54 -19.38 -14.13
C LEU A 145 7.81 -19.29 -14.96
N SER A 146 7.67 -18.79 -16.18
CA SER A 146 8.79 -18.41 -17.04
C SER A 146 9.41 -17.08 -16.57
N THR A 147 10.65 -16.84 -16.99
CA THR A 147 11.33 -15.55 -16.74
C THR A 147 10.55 -14.36 -17.30
N ASP A 148 9.89 -14.51 -18.44
CA ASP A 148 9.10 -13.42 -19.06
C ASP A 148 7.85 -13.10 -18.25
N GLU A 149 7.15 -14.11 -17.70
CA GLU A 149 6.00 -13.88 -16.82
C GLU A 149 6.42 -13.15 -15.54
N VAL A 150 7.48 -13.59 -14.89
CA VAL A 150 8.07 -12.93 -13.71
C VAL A 150 8.45 -11.48 -14.03
N ASN A 151 9.21 -11.26 -15.12
CA ASN A 151 9.64 -9.92 -15.52
C ASN A 151 8.46 -9.00 -15.84
N LYS A 152 7.39 -9.52 -16.43
CA LYS A 152 6.21 -8.73 -16.75
C LYS A 152 5.54 -8.19 -15.48
N VAL A 153 5.37 -9.03 -14.45
CA VAL A 153 4.81 -8.61 -13.15
C VAL A 153 5.70 -7.54 -12.51
N ILE A 154 7.00 -7.81 -12.39
CA ILE A 154 7.93 -6.89 -11.73
C ILE A 154 8.05 -5.54 -12.45
N LYS A 155 8.11 -5.53 -13.78
CA LYS A 155 8.14 -4.28 -14.56
C LYS A 155 6.85 -3.46 -14.41
N ASN A 156 5.70 -4.12 -14.34
CA ASN A 156 4.43 -3.44 -14.09
C ASN A 156 4.42 -2.78 -12.70
N LEU A 157 4.90 -3.48 -11.67
CA LEU A 157 5.01 -2.93 -10.31
C LEU A 157 6.04 -1.80 -10.25
N ALA A 158 7.18 -1.94 -10.95
CA ALA A 158 8.19 -0.88 -11.08
C ALA A 158 7.61 0.39 -11.69
N ARG A 159 6.73 0.27 -12.71
CA ARG A 159 6.08 1.44 -13.32
C ARG A 159 5.16 2.17 -12.36
N HIS A 160 4.62 1.49 -11.34
CA HIS A 160 3.87 2.11 -10.23
C HIS A 160 4.77 2.47 -9.04
N HIS A 161 6.09 2.52 -9.25
CA HIS A 161 7.08 2.88 -8.23
C HIS A 161 7.02 2.00 -6.97
N ILE A 162 6.47 0.79 -7.06
CA ILE A 162 6.52 -0.17 -5.95
C ILE A 162 7.98 -0.50 -5.67
N ASN A 163 8.43 -0.24 -4.44
CA ASN A 163 9.83 -0.40 -4.04
C ASN A 163 10.06 -1.50 -3.00
N GLY A 164 8.98 -2.21 -2.61
CA GLY A 164 9.04 -3.39 -1.75
C GLY A 164 7.92 -4.37 -2.08
N LEU A 165 8.17 -5.66 -1.88
CA LEU A 165 7.27 -6.76 -2.23
C LEU A 165 7.07 -7.69 -1.05
N GLN A 166 5.81 -7.93 -0.69
CA GLN A 166 5.39 -8.98 0.23
C GLN A 166 5.15 -10.27 -0.54
N TYR A 167 5.85 -11.33 -0.17
CA TYR A 167 5.63 -12.67 -0.72
C TYR A 167 4.61 -13.38 0.15
N TYR A 168 3.33 -13.25 -0.19
CA TYR A 168 2.20 -13.76 0.59
C TYR A 168 2.05 -15.28 0.39
N ASP A 169 1.88 -16.03 1.51
CA ASP A 169 1.60 -17.48 1.52
C ASP A 169 2.50 -18.33 0.60
N TRP A 170 3.79 -17.98 0.51
CA TRP A 170 4.78 -18.75 -0.22
C TRP A 170 5.27 -19.97 0.56
N LEU A 171 5.02 -19.98 1.88
CA LEU A 171 5.67 -20.85 2.86
C LEU A 171 5.13 -22.30 2.81
N TYR A 172 5.99 -23.27 3.17
CA TYR A 172 5.64 -24.67 3.29
C TYR A 172 4.71 -24.92 4.50
N LYS A 173 5.11 -24.40 5.66
CA LYS A 173 4.35 -24.42 6.92
C LYS A 173 4.72 -23.15 7.71
N HIS A 174 3.80 -22.61 8.52
CA HIS A 174 4.12 -21.44 9.34
C HIS A 174 5.28 -21.69 10.31
N HIS A 175 5.36 -22.88 10.92
CA HIS A 175 6.47 -23.26 11.80
C HIS A 175 7.71 -23.73 11.03
N TRP A 176 7.64 -23.96 9.73
CA TRP A 176 8.76 -24.35 8.87
C TRP A 176 8.62 -23.70 7.49
N PRO A 177 9.01 -22.41 7.35
CA PRO A 177 8.67 -21.60 6.18
C PRO A 177 9.15 -22.15 4.85
N MET A 178 10.39 -22.69 4.78
CA MET A 178 10.94 -23.27 3.55
C MET A 178 11.01 -24.79 3.66
N ALA A 179 10.50 -25.51 2.68
CA ALA A 179 10.60 -26.96 2.66
C ALA A 179 12.06 -27.42 2.49
N GLY A 180 12.53 -28.28 3.40
CA GLY A 180 13.92 -28.71 3.48
C GLY A 180 14.77 -27.80 4.38
N THR A 181 16.09 -27.79 4.14
CA THR A 181 17.07 -26.97 4.86
C THR A 181 17.94 -26.20 3.86
N ALA A 182 18.76 -25.29 4.33
CA ALA A 182 19.71 -24.57 3.46
C ALA A 182 20.66 -25.51 2.71
N ALA A 183 21.07 -26.64 3.34
CA ALA A 183 21.93 -27.64 2.71
C ALA A 183 21.21 -28.53 1.67
N ALA A 184 19.90 -28.72 1.83
CA ALA A 184 19.06 -29.55 0.97
C ALA A 184 17.65 -28.94 0.81
N PRO A 185 17.51 -27.79 0.13
CA PRO A 185 16.22 -27.19 -0.10
C PRO A 185 15.40 -28.02 -1.10
N GLN A 186 14.10 -28.15 -0.85
CA GLN A 186 13.20 -28.77 -1.83
C GLN A 186 13.03 -27.85 -3.04
N SER A 187 12.90 -28.43 -4.24
CA SER A 187 12.67 -27.66 -5.47
C SER A 187 11.26 -27.08 -5.58
N SER A 188 10.28 -27.70 -4.89
CA SER A 188 8.90 -27.26 -4.82
C SER A 188 8.20 -27.82 -3.59
N TRP A 189 7.09 -27.19 -3.20
CA TRP A 189 6.22 -27.65 -2.12
C TRP A 189 4.79 -27.15 -2.32
N LYS A 190 3.88 -27.63 -1.48
CA LYS A 190 2.53 -27.09 -1.36
C LYS A 190 2.48 -26.08 -0.21
N GLU A 191 1.94 -24.88 -0.44
CA GLU A 191 1.64 -23.93 0.63
C GLU A 191 0.33 -24.32 1.37
N ILE A 192 -0.11 -23.54 2.35
CA ILE A 192 -1.22 -23.89 3.24
C ILE A 192 -2.56 -24.14 2.50
N ALA A 193 -2.85 -23.44 1.42
CA ALA A 193 -4.03 -23.65 0.57
C ALA A 193 -3.78 -24.63 -0.58
N ASN A 194 -2.81 -25.53 -0.43
CA ASN A 194 -2.47 -26.59 -1.38
C ASN A 194 -2.01 -26.13 -2.77
N LYS A 195 -1.66 -24.85 -2.96
CA LYS A 195 -1.07 -24.39 -4.22
C LYS A 195 0.41 -24.78 -4.31
N ASP A 196 0.87 -24.94 -5.54
CA ASP A 196 2.28 -25.26 -5.80
C ASP A 196 3.15 -23.99 -5.65
N VAL A 197 4.27 -24.16 -4.95
CA VAL A 197 5.35 -23.16 -4.83
C VAL A 197 6.63 -23.77 -5.38
N TYR A 198 7.27 -23.08 -6.32
CA TYR A 198 8.54 -23.49 -6.92
C TYR A 198 9.66 -22.57 -6.44
N LEU A 199 10.73 -23.16 -5.93
CA LEU A 199 11.93 -22.46 -5.46
C LEU A 199 12.53 -21.59 -6.58
N SER A 200 12.49 -22.07 -7.83
CA SER A 200 12.97 -21.33 -9.00
C SER A 200 12.19 -20.06 -9.25
N THR A 201 10.86 -20.08 -9.09
CA THR A 201 9.99 -18.90 -9.25
C THR A 201 10.25 -17.86 -8.16
N LEU A 202 10.40 -18.31 -6.90
CA LEU A 202 10.78 -17.41 -5.80
C LEU A 202 12.10 -16.70 -6.09
N LYS A 203 13.15 -17.46 -6.49
CA LYS A 203 14.45 -16.88 -6.88
C LYS A 203 14.33 -15.92 -8.06
N GLY A 204 13.50 -16.28 -9.05
CA GLY A 204 13.23 -15.44 -10.22
C GLY A 204 12.62 -14.09 -9.82
N TYR A 205 11.58 -14.08 -8.98
CA TYR A 205 10.96 -12.86 -8.48
C TYR A 205 11.92 -12.00 -7.65
N ILE A 206 12.69 -12.60 -6.73
CA ILE A 206 13.67 -11.87 -5.92
C ILE A 206 14.71 -11.20 -6.82
N SER A 207 15.31 -11.95 -7.74
CA SER A 207 16.31 -11.42 -8.68
C SER A 207 15.76 -10.32 -9.57
N ALA A 208 14.56 -10.49 -10.14
CA ALA A 208 13.91 -9.48 -10.96
C ALA A 208 13.56 -8.22 -10.15
N GLY A 209 13.08 -8.39 -8.91
CA GLY A 209 12.81 -7.29 -7.98
C GLY A 209 14.07 -6.49 -7.64
N HIS A 210 15.17 -7.16 -7.30
CA HIS A 210 16.45 -6.52 -7.03
C HIS A 210 16.99 -5.75 -8.25
N ALA A 211 16.81 -6.29 -9.47
CA ALA A 211 17.18 -5.59 -10.70
C ALA A 211 16.41 -4.26 -10.90
N GLN A 212 15.23 -4.14 -10.30
CA GLN A 212 14.41 -2.92 -10.29
C GLN A 212 14.60 -2.07 -9.01
N ASN A 213 15.61 -2.34 -8.18
CA ASN A 213 15.81 -1.73 -6.85
C ASN A 213 14.65 -1.93 -5.87
N MET A 214 13.85 -2.98 -6.02
CA MET A 214 12.81 -3.37 -5.08
C MET A 214 13.39 -4.26 -3.98
N ARG A 215 12.78 -4.22 -2.78
CA ARG A 215 13.07 -5.14 -1.68
C ARG A 215 12.08 -6.28 -1.62
N SER A 216 12.56 -7.46 -1.31
CA SER A 216 11.79 -8.69 -1.22
C SER A 216 11.64 -9.12 0.24
N MET A 217 10.39 -9.14 0.74
CA MET A 217 10.07 -9.46 2.13
C MET A 217 9.26 -10.76 2.17
N PHE A 218 9.79 -11.82 2.78
CA PHE A 218 8.97 -13.01 2.95
C PHE A 218 7.94 -12.83 4.05
N TYR A 219 6.75 -13.35 3.81
CA TYR A 219 5.63 -13.34 4.76
C TYR A 219 5.68 -14.57 5.67
N ASN A 220 5.39 -14.41 6.95
CA ASN A 220 4.98 -15.46 7.87
C ASN A 220 4.33 -14.85 9.13
N LEU A 221 3.53 -15.65 9.83
CA LEU A 221 2.97 -15.28 11.13
C LEU A 221 4.05 -15.22 12.22
N ALA A 222 3.85 -14.35 13.20
CA ALA A 222 4.67 -14.29 14.42
C ALA A 222 4.57 -15.59 15.25
N PHE A 223 3.48 -16.37 15.09
CA PHE A 223 3.08 -17.41 16.03
C PHE A 223 2.21 -18.52 15.41
N GLY A 224 2.50 -18.97 14.19
CA GLY A 224 1.68 -19.99 13.52
C GLY A 224 2.31 -21.38 13.52
N ALA A 225 1.51 -22.43 13.82
CA ALA A 225 1.89 -23.83 13.67
C ALA A 225 0.76 -24.63 13.01
N LEU A 226 1.10 -25.62 12.18
CA LEU A 226 0.12 -26.56 11.64
C LEU A 226 -0.07 -27.75 12.58
N ASN A 227 -1.06 -28.61 12.31
CA ASN A 227 -1.43 -29.76 13.16
C ASN A 227 -0.30 -30.79 13.34
N ASP A 228 0.66 -30.85 12.44
CA ASP A 228 1.79 -31.78 12.45
C ASP A 228 3.09 -31.21 13.06
N ALA A 229 3.03 -30.00 13.64
CA ALA A 229 4.20 -29.27 14.10
C ALA A 229 5.03 -29.97 15.19
N ALA A 230 4.40 -30.81 16.01
CA ALA A 230 5.11 -31.60 17.02
C ALA A 230 6.15 -32.55 16.38
N ALA A 231 5.84 -33.14 15.22
CA ALA A 231 6.77 -33.99 14.49
C ALA A 231 7.97 -33.21 13.92
N ASP A 232 7.81 -31.92 13.72
CA ASP A 232 8.83 -30.99 13.22
C ASP A 232 9.62 -30.30 14.35
N GLY A 233 9.35 -30.68 15.63
CA GLY A 233 10.08 -30.21 16.80
C GLY A 233 9.49 -29.00 17.52
N VAL A 234 8.24 -28.63 17.22
CA VAL A 234 7.51 -27.59 17.99
C VAL A 234 7.07 -28.19 19.32
N ALA A 235 7.53 -27.62 20.44
CA ALA A 235 7.24 -28.11 21.76
C ALA A 235 5.87 -27.68 22.25
N GLU A 236 5.24 -28.52 23.09
CA GLU A 236 3.90 -28.31 23.61
C GLU A 236 3.80 -27.06 24.48
N GLU A 237 4.84 -26.74 25.23
CA GLU A 237 4.93 -25.58 26.10
C GLU A 237 5.08 -24.24 25.35
N TRP A 238 5.19 -24.24 24.04
CA TRP A 238 5.26 -23.00 23.26
C TRP A 238 3.90 -22.51 22.77
N TYR A 239 2.83 -23.32 22.88
CA TYR A 239 1.50 -22.94 22.46
C TYR A 239 0.84 -21.93 23.40
N ALA A 240 -0.02 -21.11 22.84
CA ALA A 240 -0.96 -20.28 23.59
C ALA A 240 -2.28 -21.04 23.78
N TYR A 241 -2.86 -20.94 24.97
CA TYR A 241 -4.07 -21.67 25.39
C TYR A 241 -5.22 -20.73 25.68
N LYS A 242 -6.45 -21.21 25.50
CA LYS A 242 -7.68 -20.48 25.85
C LYS A 242 -8.02 -20.57 27.33
N ASP A 243 -7.39 -21.47 28.06
CA ASP A 243 -7.63 -21.69 29.50
C ASP A 243 -6.31 -21.93 30.25
N ALA A 244 -6.31 -21.57 31.54
CA ALA A 244 -5.12 -21.67 32.39
C ALA A 244 -4.72 -23.12 32.76
N SER A 245 -5.56 -24.11 32.47
CA SER A 245 -5.27 -25.53 32.65
C SER A 245 -4.63 -26.17 31.42
N HIS A 246 -4.33 -25.39 30.39
CA HIS A 246 -3.80 -25.79 29.07
C HIS A 246 -4.63 -26.91 28.40
N GLY A 247 -5.93 -26.94 28.64
CA GLY A 247 -6.84 -27.93 28.06
C GLY A 247 -7.14 -27.67 26.59
N THR A 248 -7.12 -26.41 26.13
CA THR A 248 -7.49 -26.01 24.78
C THR A 248 -6.49 -25.04 24.18
N LYS A 249 -5.75 -25.47 23.15
CA LYS A 249 -4.88 -24.57 22.35
C LYS A 249 -5.72 -23.54 21.60
N ASP A 250 -5.23 -22.31 21.53
CA ASP A 250 -5.81 -21.33 20.59
C ASP A 250 -5.48 -21.71 19.15
N LYS A 251 -6.44 -21.55 18.25
CA LYS A 251 -6.27 -21.79 16.83
C LYS A 251 -7.15 -20.87 15.99
N HIS A 252 -6.72 -20.63 14.78
CA HIS A 252 -7.52 -20.02 13.72
C HIS A 252 -8.04 -21.14 12.82
N ASP A 253 -9.36 -21.33 12.86
CA ASP A 253 -10.04 -22.38 12.11
C ASP A 253 -10.01 -22.05 10.61
N LEU A 254 -9.59 -22.99 9.78
CA LEU A 254 -9.55 -22.89 8.33
C LEU A 254 -10.32 -24.05 7.70
N PRO A 255 -11.11 -23.80 6.62
CA PRO A 255 -11.94 -24.82 6.01
C PRO A 255 -11.09 -25.89 5.27
N GLU A 256 -11.13 -27.12 5.75
CA GLU A 256 -10.59 -28.27 5.04
C GLU A 256 -11.57 -28.81 3.98
N PRO A 257 -11.13 -29.39 2.86
CA PRO A 257 -9.74 -29.69 2.49
C PRO A 257 -9.05 -28.57 1.69
N PHE A 258 -9.66 -27.39 1.59
CA PHE A 258 -9.07 -26.27 0.87
C PHE A 258 -7.73 -25.86 1.52
N PHE A 259 -7.73 -25.72 2.85
CA PHE A 259 -6.51 -25.57 3.62
C PHE A 259 -6.05 -26.93 4.19
N LYS A 260 -4.73 -27.10 4.40
CA LYS A 260 -4.13 -28.33 4.93
C LYS A 260 -4.39 -28.55 6.41
N SER A 261 -4.62 -27.50 7.16
CA SER A 261 -4.70 -27.49 8.62
C SER A 261 -5.28 -26.18 9.11
N ASP A 262 -5.84 -26.19 10.30
CA ASP A 262 -5.96 -24.99 11.13
C ASP A 262 -4.58 -24.41 11.45
N ILE A 263 -4.54 -23.13 11.83
CA ILE A 263 -3.32 -22.49 12.32
C ILE A 263 -3.40 -22.43 13.87
N TYR A 264 -2.63 -23.27 14.54
CA TYR A 264 -2.47 -23.24 15.99
C TYR A 264 -1.58 -22.07 16.39
N VAL A 265 -1.97 -21.34 17.43
CA VAL A 265 -1.30 -20.12 17.89
C VAL A 265 -0.23 -20.48 18.92
N LEU A 266 0.97 -19.96 18.71
CA LEU A 266 2.10 -20.08 19.64
C LEU A 266 2.23 -18.78 20.45
N ASP A 267 2.88 -18.82 21.60
CA ASP A 267 3.25 -17.64 22.36
C ASP A 267 4.48 -16.96 21.73
N ALA A 268 4.27 -15.85 21.04
CA ALA A 268 5.36 -15.06 20.46
C ALA A 268 6.38 -14.55 21.49
N GLY A 269 5.99 -14.48 22.78
CA GLY A 269 6.88 -14.15 23.90
C GLY A 269 7.78 -15.31 24.33
N ASN A 270 7.48 -16.55 23.93
CA ASN A 270 8.24 -17.72 24.33
C ASN A 270 9.60 -17.78 23.63
N THR A 271 10.68 -17.80 24.41
CA THR A 271 12.05 -17.81 23.87
C THR A 271 12.41 -19.09 23.13
N GLY A 272 11.83 -20.24 23.51
CA GLY A 272 11.99 -21.50 22.77
C GLY A 272 11.43 -21.40 21.36
N TRP A 273 10.22 -20.87 21.22
CA TRP A 273 9.60 -20.58 19.93
C TRP A 273 10.40 -19.57 19.11
N GLN A 274 10.82 -18.44 19.75
CA GLN A 274 11.64 -17.41 19.08
C GLN A 274 12.93 -18.00 18.48
N ASN A 275 13.66 -18.81 19.27
CA ASN A 275 14.89 -19.47 18.81
C ASN A 275 14.62 -20.47 17.69
N TYR A 276 13.53 -21.24 17.78
CA TYR A 276 13.15 -22.21 16.76
C TYR A 276 12.86 -21.53 15.42
N ILE A 277 11.97 -20.54 15.42
CA ILE A 277 11.59 -19.86 14.15
C ILE A 277 12.74 -19.04 13.57
N ALA A 278 13.61 -18.45 14.43
CA ALA A 278 14.83 -17.77 13.98
C ALA A 278 15.78 -18.71 13.25
N ALA A 279 15.95 -19.94 13.74
CA ALA A 279 16.74 -20.96 13.07
C ALA A 279 16.14 -21.38 11.71
N LYS A 280 14.81 -21.51 11.62
CA LYS A 280 14.13 -21.78 10.34
C LYS A 280 14.24 -20.61 9.37
N ASN A 281 14.16 -19.38 9.85
CA ASN A 281 14.37 -18.18 9.04
C ASN A 281 15.84 -18.07 8.55
N ALA A 282 16.81 -18.56 9.30
CA ALA A 282 18.20 -18.63 8.84
C ALA A 282 18.37 -19.53 7.60
N ASP A 283 17.67 -20.67 7.55
CA ASP A 283 17.62 -21.51 6.34
C ASP A 283 17.00 -20.77 5.14
N VAL A 284 15.93 -19.99 5.38
CA VAL A 284 15.30 -19.16 4.35
C VAL A 284 16.32 -18.15 3.79
N TYR A 285 16.98 -17.38 4.64
CA TYR A 285 17.95 -16.37 4.22
C TYR A 285 19.20 -16.93 3.54
N ALA A 286 19.62 -18.14 3.93
CA ALA A 286 20.75 -18.81 3.30
C ALA A 286 20.44 -19.37 1.90
N THR A 287 19.16 -19.60 1.59
CA THR A 287 18.72 -20.20 0.31
C THR A 287 18.12 -19.17 -0.65
N LEU A 288 17.40 -18.20 -0.11
CA LEU A 288 16.65 -17.15 -0.82
C LEU A 288 17.16 -15.78 -0.39
N ASP A 289 17.53 -14.96 -1.36
CA ASP A 289 18.08 -13.62 -1.09
C ASP A 289 16.99 -12.60 -0.72
N PHE A 290 16.12 -12.97 0.25
CA PHE A 290 15.17 -12.04 0.81
C PHE A 290 15.86 -10.92 1.59
N ASP A 291 15.36 -9.69 1.43
CA ASP A 291 15.84 -8.52 2.17
C ASP A 291 15.36 -8.50 3.62
N GLY A 292 14.23 -9.16 3.90
CA GLY A 292 13.66 -9.15 5.24
C GLY A 292 12.44 -10.03 5.42
N TYR A 293 11.81 -9.85 6.58
CA TYR A 293 10.67 -10.61 7.05
C TYR A 293 9.46 -9.69 7.28
N HIS A 294 8.36 -9.97 6.60
CA HIS A 294 7.04 -9.41 6.88
C HIS A 294 6.34 -10.32 7.89
N VAL A 295 6.33 -9.89 9.14
CA VAL A 295 5.67 -10.59 10.25
C VAL A 295 4.18 -10.27 10.22
N ASP A 296 3.34 -11.29 10.24
CA ASP A 296 1.91 -11.12 10.34
C ASP A 296 1.37 -11.58 11.69
N ALA A 297 0.14 -11.16 11.98
CA ALA A 297 -0.60 -11.48 13.20
C ALA A 297 -2.09 -11.70 12.89
N LEU A 298 -2.78 -12.40 13.78
CA LEU A 298 -4.21 -12.70 13.65
C LEU A 298 -5.10 -11.72 14.45
N GLY A 299 -4.60 -10.53 14.77
CA GLY A 299 -5.30 -9.53 15.56
C GLY A 299 -5.40 -9.91 17.05
N ASP A 300 -6.38 -9.32 17.73
CA ASP A 300 -6.65 -9.60 19.14
C ASP A 300 -7.30 -10.99 19.31
N ARG A 301 -6.61 -11.89 19.99
CA ARG A 301 -7.07 -13.25 20.26
C ARG A 301 -7.82 -13.38 21.60
N GLY A 302 -8.03 -12.28 22.31
CA GLY A 302 -8.65 -12.26 23.63
C GLY A 302 -7.75 -12.85 24.72
N ASN A 303 -8.34 -13.49 25.73
CA ASN A 303 -7.59 -14.07 26.84
C ASN A 303 -6.79 -15.30 26.38
N LEU A 304 -5.49 -15.24 26.58
CA LEU A 304 -4.56 -16.32 26.29
C LEU A 304 -3.72 -16.66 27.53
N TYR A 305 -3.29 -17.91 27.60
CA TYR A 305 -2.48 -18.43 28.70
C TYR A 305 -1.30 -19.25 28.17
N THR A 306 -0.18 -19.22 28.90
CA THR A 306 0.96 -20.11 28.67
C THR A 306 0.61 -21.54 29.08
N PHE A 307 1.44 -22.52 28.73
CA PHE A 307 1.33 -23.90 29.21
C PHE A 307 1.26 -24.01 30.74
N ASN A 308 1.95 -23.11 31.46
CA ASN A 308 1.94 -23.06 32.92
C ASN A 308 0.78 -22.25 33.53
N GLY A 309 -0.22 -21.88 32.73
CA GLY A 309 -1.41 -21.18 33.16
C GLY A 309 -1.23 -19.68 33.44
N GLN A 310 -0.12 -19.08 33.06
CA GLN A 310 0.10 -17.64 33.19
C GLN A 310 -0.61 -16.89 32.05
N SER A 311 -1.25 -15.76 32.36
CA SER A 311 -1.88 -14.92 31.34
C SER A 311 -0.85 -14.34 30.40
N ILE A 312 -1.14 -14.38 29.10
CA ILE A 312 -0.34 -13.77 28.03
C ILE A 312 -0.95 -12.43 27.64
N ASN A 313 -0.20 -11.34 27.75
CA ASN A 313 -0.51 -10.10 27.05
C ASN A 313 0.07 -10.17 25.64
N GLN A 314 -0.71 -10.67 24.69
CA GLN A 314 -0.25 -10.94 23.32
C GLN A 314 0.37 -9.71 22.66
N ALA A 315 -0.26 -8.53 22.76
CA ALA A 315 0.29 -7.29 22.17
C ALA A 315 1.69 -6.95 22.72
N ALA A 316 1.97 -7.25 23.98
CA ALA A 316 3.26 -7.02 24.59
C ALA A 316 4.34 -8.01 24.11
N THR A 317 3.96 -9.18 23.59
CA THR A 317 4.92 -10.18 23.08
C THR A 317 5.51 -9.82 21.72
N PHE A 318 4.89 -8.91 20.97
CA PHE A 318 5.35 -8.53 19.62
C PHE A 318 6.73 -7.86 19.63
N LYS A 319 7.00 -6.97 20.58
CA LYS A 319 8.29 -6.31 20.67
C LYS A 319 9.45 -7.29 20.92
N PRO A 320 9.44 -8.14 21.99
CA PRO A 320 10.51 -9.11 22.18
C PRO A 320 10.65 -10.10 21.02
N PHE A 321 9.56 -10.48 20.35
CA PHE A 321 9.63 -11.31 19.14
C PHE A 321 10.40 -10.61 18.03
N LEU A 322 10.04 -9.36 17.70
CA LEU A 322 10.70 -8.58 16.65
C LEU A 322 12.18 -8.30 16.97
N GLU A 323 12.49 -8.05 18.24
CA GLU A 323 13.87 -7.90 18.70
C GLU A 323 14.66 -9.21 18.56
N ALA A 324 14.06 -10.35 18.88
CA ALA A 324 14.69 -11.66 18.69
C ALA A 324 14.98 -11.94 17.20
N MET A 325 14.02 -11.65 16.30
CA MET A 325 14.22 -11.81 14.84
C MET A 325 15.31 -10.86 14.32
N LYS A 326 15.33 -9.61 14.81
CA LYS A 326 16.35 -8.64 14.41
C LYS A 326 17.74 -9.03 14.91
N ASN A 327 17.85 -9.54 16.13
CA ASN A 327 19.10 -10.01 16.71
C ASN A 327 19.65 -11.24 15.96
N ALA A 328 18.77 -12.16 15.54
CA ALA A 328 19.16 -13.33 14.75
C ALA A 328 19.64 -12.98 13.33
N ALA A 329 19.11 -11.90 12.74
CA ALA A 329 19.46 -11.44 11.39
C ALA A 329 19.58 -9.91 11.31
N PRO A 330 20.65 -9.28 11.88
CA PRO A 330 20.73 -7.83 12.08
C PRO A 330 20.67 -6.98 10.82
N SER A 331 21.15 -7.50 9.69
CA SER A 331 21.13 -6.80 8.39
C SER A 331 19.77 -6.85 7.69
N LYS A 332 18.88 -7.76 8.11
CA LYS A 332 17.59 -7.97 7.45
C LYS A 332 16.53 -6.97 7.94
N LYS A 333 15.68 -6.58 7.04
CA LYS A 333 14.57 -5.65 7.27
C LYS A 333 13.40 -6.37 7.98
N LEU A 334 12.62 -5.62 8.76
CA LEU A 334 11.43 -6.15 9.44
C LEU A 334 10.24 -5.24 9.21
N VAL A 335 9.09 -5.84 9.01
CA VAL A 335 7.78 -5.20 9.00
C VAL A 335 6.84 -6.07 9.83
N MET A 336 5.90 -5.50 10.55
CA MET A 336 4.85 -6.27 11.21
C MET A 336 3.48 -5.66 10.98
N ASN A 337 2.51 -6.54 10.63
CA ASN A 337 1.12 -6.16 10.52
C ASN A 337 0.51 -5.91 11.90
N ALA A 338 0.09 -4.69 12.13
CA ALA A 338 -0.76 -4.33 13.26
C ALA A 338 -2.22 -4.42 12.83
N VAL A 339 -2.80 -5.61 12.84
CA VAL A 339 -4.20 -5.82 12.46
C VAL A 339 -5.09 -4.89 13.27
N ASN A 340 -5.76 -3.96 12.57
CA ASN A 340 -6.61 -2.93 13.17
C ASN A 340 -5.93 -2.15 14.32
N GLN A 341 -4.64 -1.85 14.17
CA GLN A 341 -3.75 -1.20 15.15
C GLN A 341 -3.50 -2.00 16.45
N TYR A 342 -3.85 -3.30 16.52
CA TYR A 342 -3.57 -4.12 17.68
C TYR A 342 -2.06 -4.23 17.95
N GLY A 343 -1.63 -3.87 19.15
CA GLY A 343 -0.22 -3.83 19.54
C GLY A 343 0.62 -2.69 18.92
N GLN A 344 0.04 -1.85 18.09
CA GLN A 344 0.75 -0.80 17.35
C GLN A 344 1.44 0.21 18.27
N GLN A 345 0.67 0.85 19.16
CA GLN A 345 1.17 1.92 20.04
C GLN A 345 2.18 1.42 21.08
N ALA A 346 1.86 0.32 21.74
CA ALA A 346 2.62 -0.16 22.90
C ALA A 346 3.89 -0.93 22.51
N SER A 347 3.89 -1.58 21.33
CA SER A 347 4.86 -2.60 20.95
C SER A 347 5.47 -2.36 19.58
N ILE A 348 4.71 -2.50 18.48
CA ILE A 348 5.24 -2.56 17.11
C ILE A 348 5.94 -1.26 16.71
N SER A 349 5.34 -0.08 16.99
CA SER A 349 5.93 1.21 16.65
C SER A 349 7.29 1.46 17.30
N LYS A 350 7.55 0.80 18.43
CA LYS A 350 8.76 0.90 19.24
C LYS A 350 9.75 -0.25 19.03
N SER A 351 9.44 -1.12 18.08
CA SER A 351 10.26 -2.27 17.69
C SER A 351 11.17 -1.91 16.51
N PRO A 352 12.18 -2.73 16.19
CA PRO A 352 13.09 -2.48 15.07
C PRO A 352 12.47 -2.80 13.71
N VAL A 353 11.22 -2.37 13.48
CA VAL A 353 10.55 -2.44 12.17
C VAL A 353 10.92 -1.24 11.32
N ASP A 354 11.02 -1.44 10.01
CA ASP A 354 11.48 -0.41 9.07
C ASP A 354 10.39 0.59 8.70
N PHE A 355 9.12 0.17 8.67
CA PHE A 355 7.94 1.03 8.55
C PHE A 355 6.74 0.40 9.26
N LEU A 356 5.64 1.13 9.39
CA LEU A 356 4.43 0.67 10.07
C LEU A 356 3.40 0.20 9.05
N TYR A 357 2.91 -1.01 9.25
CA TYR A 357 1.90 -1.63 8.41
C TYR A 357 0.64 -1.87 9.22
N THR A 358 -0.51 -1.47 8.71
CA THR A 358 -1.79 -1.69 9.36
C THR A 358 -2.81 -2.24 8.36
N GLU A 359 -3.34 -3.39 8.68
CA GLU A 359 -4.51 -3.95 8.01
C GLU A 359 -5.77 -3.37 8.65
N VAL A 360 -6.61 -2.72 7.83
CA VAL A 360 -7.71 -1.89 8.33
C VAL A 360 -9.02 -2.65 8.32
N TRP A 361 -9.62 -2.80 9.52
CA TRP A 361 -10.89 -3.48 9.73
C TRP A 361 -11.88 -2.62 10.50
N GLY A 362 -13.15 -3.08 10.56
CA GLY A 362 -14.16 -2.42 11.40
C GLY A 362 -13.73 -2.27 12.87
N PRO A 363 -14.08 -1.15 13.52
CA PRO A 363 -15.01 -0.11 13.10
C PRO A 363 -14.41 1.02 12.22
N ASN A 364 -13.16 0.92 11.77
CA ASN A 364 -12.43 1.96 11.01
C ASN A 364 -12.90 2.01 9.54
N GLU A 365 -14.13 2.45 9.30
CA GLU A 365 -14.80 2.33 7.99
C GLU A 365 -14.90 3.65 7.22
N ARG A 366 -14.59 4.81 7.86
CA ARG A 366 -14.72 6.13 7.24
C ARG A 366 -13.38 6.60 6.68
N PHE A 367 -13.40 7.48 5.67
CA PHE A 367 -12.18 8.12 5.15
C PHE A 367 -11.34 8.77 6.25
N GLU A 368 -11.98 9.36 7.26
CA GLU A 368 -11.30 9.96 8.42
C GLU A 368 -10.55 8.94 9.28
N ASP A 369 -10.98 7.68 9.29
CA ASP A 369 -10.30 6.62 10.05
C ASP A 369 -8.97 6.24 9.39
N LEU A 370 -8.90 6.21 8.05
CA LEU A 370 -7.64 6.01 7.34
C LEU A 370 -6.62 7.08 7.70
N ALA A 371 -7.05 8.35 7.68
CA ALA A 371 -6.21 9.48 8.08
C ALA A 371 -5.77 9.40 9.54
N THR A 372 -6.68 9.01 10.43
CA THR A 372 -6.42 8.85 11.87
C THR A 372 -5.40 7.75 12.13
N ILE A 373 -5.50 6.61 11.45
CA ILE A 373 -4.51 5.51 11.57
C ILE A 373 -3.11 6.00 11.16
N ILE A 374 -3.01 6.72 10.03
CA ILE A 374 -1.72 7.24 9.54
C ILE A 374 -1.13 8.23 10.55
N THR A 375 -1.91 9.20 11.02
CA THR A 375 -1.44 10.21 11.98
C THR A 375 -1.12 9.63 13.35
N ASN A 376 -1.86 8.62 13.81
CA ASN A 376 -1.53 7.85 15.01
C ASN A 376 -0.19 7.12 14.87
N ASN A 377 0.04 6.47 13.73
CA ASN A 377 1.29 5.78 13.44
C ASN A 377 2.49 6.74 13.42
N ASP A 378 2.33 7.91 12.81
CA ASP A 378 3.33 8.98 12.85
C ASP A 378 3.63 9.39 14.30
N PHE A 379 2.59 9.63 15.10
CA PHE A 379 2.72 9.98 16.52
C PHE A 379 3.40 8.87 17.34
N TYR A 380 2.97 7.61 17.19
CA TYR A 380 3.51 6.47 17.95
C TYR A 380 4.98 6.19 17.64
N SER A 381 5.41 6.46 16.42
CA SER A 381 6.81 6.32 15.98
C SER A 381 7.64 7.60 16.13
N SER A 382 7.08 8.68 16.70
CA SER A 382 7.70 10.01 16.73
C SER A 382 8.11 10.51 15.34
N ASN A 383 7.27 10.28 14.34
CA ASN A 383 7.45 10.62 12.92
C ASN A 383 8.68 9.96 12.25
N THR A 384 9.23 8.89 12.84
CA THR A 384 10.41 8.22 12.28
C THR A 384 10.08 7.12 11.27
N LYS A 385 8.84 6.61 11.26
CA LYS A 385 8.40 5.51 10.41
C LYS A 385 7.15 5.90 9.63
N LYS A 386 7.12 5.54 8.35
CA LYS A 386 5.98 5.80 7.47
C LYS A 386 4.96 4.67 7.52
N THR A 387 3.74 4.96 7.09
CA THR A 387 2.62 4.02 7.15
C THR A 387 2.30 3.44 5.78
N VAL A 388 2.10 2.11 5.75
CA VAL A 388 1.45 1.37 4.67
C VAL A 388 0.13 0.83 5.20
N LEU A 389 -0.97 1.06 4.50
CA LEU A 389 -2.28 0.51 4.84
C LEU A 389 -2.66 -0.62 3.88
N ALA A 390 -3.08 -1.77 4.42
CA ALA A 390 -3.84 -2.76 3.68
C ALA A 390 -5.33 -2.47 3.91
N ALA A 391 -5.94 -1.80 2.93
CA ALA A 391 -7.33 -1.36 3.00
C ALA A 391 -8.11 -1.96 1.83
N TYR A 392 -8.92 -2.99 2.10
CA TYR A 392 -9.62 -3.76 1.07
C TYR A 392 -10.86 -3.01 0.58
N ILE A 393 -10.77 -2.44 -0.61
CA ILE A 393 -11.87 -1.67 -1.24
C ILE A 393 -12.76 -2.60 -2.04
N ASN A 394 -14.08 -2.34 -2.04
CA ASN A 394 -15.11 -3.15 -2.70
C ASN A 394 -15.15 -4.62 -2.21
N TYR A 395 -14.98 -4.80 -0.90
CA TYR A 395 -14.75 -6.09 -0.27
C TYR A 395 -15.81 -7.16 -0.58
N ALA A 396 -17.11 -6.87 -0.43
CA ALA A 396 -18.15 -7.82 -0.75
C ALA A 396 -18.31 -8.02 -2.26
N LYS A 397 -18.05 -6.98 -3.06
CA LYS A 397 -18.06 -7.09 -4.51
C LYS A 397 -17.00 -8.07 -5.03
N ALA A 398 -15.88 -8.20 -4.33
CA ALA A 398 -14.79 -9.12 -4.68
C ALA A 398 -15.13 -10.61 -4.47
N ASP A 399 -16.33 -10.95 -3.97
CA ASP A 399 -16.82 -12.32 -3.96
C ASP A 399 -17.17 -12.83 -5.38
N ASN A 400 -17.39 -11.92 -6.31
CA ASN A 400 -17.80 -12.25 -7.68
C ASN A 400 -16.89 -11.56 -8.72
N PRO A 401 -16.73 -12.16 -9.92
CA PRO A 401 -16.02 -11.51 -11.02
C PRO A 401 -16.65 -10.17 -11.41
N GLY A 402 -15.81 -9.15 -11.59
CA GLY A 402 -16.25 -7.80 -11.96
C GLY A 402 -15.12 -6.79 -12.06
N TYR A 403 -15.46 -5.53 -11.87
CA TYR A 403 -14.49 -4.42 -11.87
C TYR A 403 -14.54 -3.67 -10.55
N PHE A 404 -13.40 -3.19 -10.10
CA PHE A 404 -13.34 -2.22 -9.02
C PHE A 404 -14.14 -0.97 -9.37
N ASN A 405 -14.76 -0.36 -8.36
CA ASN A 405 -15.39 0.96 -8.51
C ASN A 405 -14.26 2.01 -8.51
N THR A 406 -14.00 2.64 -9.64
CA THR A 406 -12.94 3.63 -9.80
C THR A 406 -13.05 4.79 -8.79
N PRO A 407 -14.23 5.40 -8.53
CA PRO A 407 -14.37 6.45 -7.54
C PRO A 407 -13.99 6.03 -6.12
N SER A 408 -14.32 4.81 -5.68
CA SER A 408 -13.96 4.32 -4.34
C SER A 408 -12.44 4.27 -4.17
N VAL A 409 -11.76 3.71 -5.16
CA VAL A 409 -10.30 3.55 -5.14
C VAL A 409 -9.63 4.93 -5.11
N LEU A 410 -9.97 5.82 -6.05
CA LEU A 410 -9.28 7.11 -6.18
C LEU A 410 -9.54 8.04 -4.98
N LEU A 411 -10.73 8.01 -4.37
CA LEU A 411 -10.99 8.78 -3.15
C LEU A 411 -10.22 8.23 -1.94
N ALA A 412 -10.10 6.90 -1.82
CA ALA A 412 -9.33 6.29 -0.73
C ALA A 412 -7.83 6.59 -0.88
N ASP A 413 -7.28 6.43 -2.08
CA ASP A 413 -5.88 6.75 -2.36
C ASP A 413 -5.58 8.24 -2.17
N ALA A 414 -6.47 9.13 -2.59
CA ALA A 414 -6.33 10.56 -2.35
C ALA A 414 -6.16 10.87 -0.86
N VAL A 415 -6.99 10.26 0.00
CA VAL A 415 -6.90 10.45 1.45
C VAL A 415 -5.63 9.82 2.02
N ILE A 416 -5.35 8.54 1.69
CA ILE A 416 -4.16 7.84 2.18
C ILE A 416 -2.88 8.60 1.82
N PHE A 417 -2.75 9.05 0.57
CA PHE A 417 -1.55 9.73 0.07
C PHE A 417 -1.41 11.16 0.63
N ALA A 418 -2.50 11.91 0.71
CA ALA A 418 -2.49 13.26 1.27
C ALA A 418 -2.10 13.28 2.76
N PHE A 419 -2.45 12.24 3.51
CA PHE A 419 -2.05 12.09 4.91
C PHE A 419 -0.68 11.43 5.08
N GLY A 420 0.02 11.08 4.00
CA GLY A 420 1.41 10.62 4.02
C GLY A 420 1.58 9.10 4.09
N GLY A 421 0.50 8.34 3.98
CA GLY A 421 0.51 6.89 3.85
C GLY A 421 0.80 6.41 2.43
N SER A 422 0.89 5.09 2.28
CA SER A 422 0.79 4.40 1.00
C SER A 422 -0.18 3.22 1.14
N HIS A 423 -0.74 2.77 0.03
CA HIS A 423 -1.74 1.72 -0.02
C HIS A 423 -1.12 0.42 -0.53
N LEU A 424 -1.31 -0.69 0.19
CA LEU A 424 -1.02 -2.03 -0.31
C LEU A 424 -2.22 -2.50 -1.15
N GLU A 425 -2.17 -2.26 -2.43
CA GLU A 425 -3.26 -2.62 -3.34
C GLU A 425 -2.80 -3.27 -4.64
N LEU A 426 -1.51 -3.16 -4.99
CA LEU A 426 -0.96 -3.63 -6.25
C LEU A 426 -0.05 -4.85 -6.06
N GLY A 427 -0.28 -5.85 -6.88
CA GLY A 427 0.50 -7.08 -6.98
C GLY A 427 0.46 -7.65 -8.39
N GLU A 428 0.34 -8.95 -8.52
CA GLU A 428 0.01 -9.57 -9.81
C GLU A 428 -1.38 -9.14 -10.29
N HIS A 429 -2.23 -8.71 -9.39
CA HIS A 429 -3.55 -8.13 -9.59
C HIS A 429 -3.81 -7.05 -8.54
N MET A 430 -4.93 -6.34 -8.60
CA MET A 430 -5.33 -5.40 -7.57
C MET A 430 -6.03 -6.14 -6.42
N LEU A 431 -5.71 -5.75 -5.19
CA LEU A 431 -6.15 -6.40 -3.96
C LEU A 431 -7.55 -5.97 -3.53
N GLY A 432 -8.47 -6.93 -3.43
CA GLY A 432 -9.85 -6.69 -2.96
C GLY A 432 -10.20 -7.36 -1.64
N LYS A 433 -9.39 -8.33 -1.18
CA LYS A 433 -9.64 -9.13 0.04
C LYS A 433 -8.36 -9.54 0.75
N GLU A 434 -8.51 -9.95 2.02
CA GLU A 434 -7.44 -10.50 2.86
C GLU A 434 -6.86 -11.83 2.34
N TYR A 435 -7.61 -12.58 1.57
CA TYR A 435 -7.07 -13.70 0.81
C TYR A 435 -6.47 -13.14 -0.49
N PHE A 436 -5.21 -12.78 -0.44
CA PHE A 436 -4.51 -12.09 -1.52
C PHE A 436 -4.60 -12.76 -2.90
N PRO A 437 -4.67 -14.10 -3.02
CA PRO A 437 -4.91 -14.74 -4.32
C PRO A 437 -6.29 -14.48 -4.95
N ASN A 438 -7.25 -13.85 -4.23
CA ASN A 438 -8.53 -13.45 -4.80
C ASN A 438 -8.32 -12.37 -5.87
N ASN A 439 -8.62 -12.69 -7.12
CA ASN A 439 -8.50 -11.82 -8.29
C ASN A 439 -9.82 -11.65 -9.07
N ASN A 440 -10.94 -11.79 -8.39
CA ASN A 440 -12.27 -11.68 -9.01
C ASN A 440 -12.50 -10.28 -9.59
N LEU A 441 -12.05 -9.22 -8.91
CA LEU A 441 -12.17 -7.86 -9.43
C LEU A 441 -10.96 -7.48 -10.29
N GLN A 442 -11.25 -6.84 -11.41
CA GLN A 442 -10.25 -6.30 -12.32
C GLN A 442 -10.30 -4.77 -12.33
N MET A 443 -9.20 -4.13 -12.69
CA MET A 443 -9.19 -2.69 -12.96
C MET A 443 -9.76 -2.40 -14.34
N SER A 444 -10.65 -1.40 -14.43
CA SER A 444 -11.01 -0.79 -15.70
C SER A 444 -9.82 -0.05 -16.32
N ASP A 445 -9.86 0.23 -17.61
CA ASP A 445 -8.81 1.03 -18.26
C ASP A 445 -8.72 2.46 -17.71
N GLU A 446 -9.87 3.02 -17.27
CA GLU A 446 -9.90 4.31 -16.55
C GLU A 446 -9.10 4.23 -15.24
N LEU A 447 -9.35 3.20 -14.43
CA LEU A 447 -8.65 3.01 -13.16
C LEU A 447 -7.16 2.76 -13.35
N LYS A 448 -6.76 1.90 -14.29
CA LYS A 448 -5.35 1.66 -14.62
C LYS A 448 -4.61 2.94 -14.98
N ALA A 449 -5.22 3.76 -15.85
CA ALA A 449 -4.62 5.04 -16.26
C ALA A 449 -4.57 6.06 -15.11
N ALA A 450 -5.58 6.07 -14.24
CA ALA A 450 -5.60 6.96 -13.08
C ALA A 450 -4.55 6.56 -12.03
N LEU A 451 -4.44 5.27 -11.69
CA LEU A 451 -3.45 4.80 -10.71
C LEU A 451 -2.01 5.11 -11.12
N LEU A 452 -1.66 4.99 -12.41
CA LEU A 452 -0.34 5.43 -12.87
C LEU A 452 -0.06 6.89 -12.47
N ARG A 453 -1.01 7.80 -12.69
CA ARG A 453 -0.85 9.22 -12.33
C ARG A 453 -0.85 9.45 -10.81
N TYR A 454 -1.64 8.68 -10.06
CA TYR A 454 -1.66 8.76 -8.60
C TYR A 454 -0.34 8.34 -7.98
N TYR A 455 0.27 7.26 -8.47
CA TYR A 455 1.58 6.81 -8.01
C TYR A 455 2.72 7.72 -8.51
N ASP A 456 2.66 8.23 -9.73
CA ASP A 456 3.58 9.28 -10.20
C ASP A 456 3.51 10.53 -9.31
N PHE A 457 2.27 10.93 -8.93
CA PHE A 457 2.03 12.07 -8.05
C PHE A 457 2.55 11.82 -6.62
N LEU A 458 2.27 10.64 -6.06
CA LEU A 458 2.74 10.25 -4.73
C LEU A 458 4.27 10.37 -4.64
N VAL A 459 4.98 9.93 -5.65
CA VAL A 459 6.45 9.98 -5.73
C VAL A 459 6.95 11.40 -5.97
N ALA A 460 6.41 12.10 -6.96
CA ALA A 460 6.90 13.43 -7.32
C ALA A 460 6.75 14.47 -6.20
N TYR A 461 5.72 14.30 -5.34
CA TYR A 461 5.41 15.23 -4.26
C TYR A 461 5.61 14.61 -2.85
N GLU A 462 6.34 13.50 -2.72
CA GLU A 462 6.57 12.83 -1.44
C GLU A 462 7.17 13.75 -0.37
N ASN A 463 7.97 14.76 -0.75
CA ASN A 463 8.51 15.75 0.18
C ASN A 463 7.45 16.68 0.79
N LEU A 464 6.28 16.85 0.16
CA LEU A 464 5.14 17.55 0.75
C LEU A 464 4.17 16.59 1.45
N LEU A 465 3.96 15.42 0.84
CA LEU A 465 2.98 14.44 1.31
C LEU A 465 3.51 13.64 2.51
N ARG A 466 4.78 13.20 2.46
CA ARG A 466 5.32 12.16 3.34
C ARG A 466 6.52 12.59 4.19
N ASP A 467 7.16 13.72 3.90
CA ASP A 467 8.42 14.12 4.55
C ASP A 467 8.22 15.18 5.63
N GLY A 468 7.56 14.77 6.72
CA GLY A 468 7.32 15.64 7.88
C GLY A 468 6.19 16.67 7.66
N GLY A 469 6.27 17.80 8.36
CA GLY A 469 5.24 18.82 8.41
C GLY A 469 4.19 18.58 9.49
N SER A 470 3.26 19.52 9.64
CA SER A 470 2.20 19.47 10.64
C SER A 470 0.84 19.75 10.00
N PHE A 471 -0.11 18.86 10.22
CA PHE A 471 -1.49 19.04 9.75
C PHE A 471 -2.14 20.20 10.47
N ASN A 472 -2.96 20.98 9.73
CA ASN A 472 -3.69 22.12 10.24
C ASN A 472 -5.04 22.28 9.49
N GLN A 473 -5.85 23.23 9.93
CA GLN A 473 -7.11 23.57 9.27
C GLN A 473 -7.01 24.99 8.69
N PRO A 474 -6.68 25.14 7.39
CA PRO A 474 -6.59 26.43 6.74
C PRO A 474 -8.00 27.03 6.54
N VAL A 475 -8.09 28.33 6.58
CA VAL A 475 -9.32 29.04 6.23
C VAL A 475 -9.36 29.23 4.71
N LEU A 476 -10.22 28.46 4.07
CA LEU A 476 -10.50 28.53 2.64
C LEU A 476 -11.99 28.74 2.44
N THR A 477 -12.37 29.70 1.62
CA THR A 477 -13.77 30.02 1.32
C THR A 477 -14.02 30.08 -0.18
N SER A 478 -15.27 29.83 -0.59
CA SER A 478 -15.73 29.98 -1.96
C SER A 478 -17.18 30.44 -1.97
N THR A 479 -17.54 31.26 -2.95
CA THR A 479 -18.94 31.68 -3.17
C THR A 479 -19.71 30.67 -4.03
N SER A 480 -19.03 29.76 -4.70
CA SER A 480 -19.61 28.79 -5.64
C SER A 480 -19.52 27.34 -5.17
N LEU A 481 -18.68 27.03 -4.17
CA LEU A 481 -18.46 25.67 -3.70
C LEU A 481 -18.86 25.49 -2.24
N PRO A 482 -19.62 24.43 -1.92
CA PRO A 482 -19.87 24.06 -0.53
C PRO A 482 -18.63 23.38 0.06
N LEU A 483 -17.78 24.16 0.75
CA LEU A 483 -16.60 23.65 1.43
C LEU A 483 -16.94 23.14 2.83
N SER A 484 -16.17 22.18 3.33
CA SER A 484 -16.15 21.76 4.74
C SER A 484 -14.71 21.57 5.22
N ALA A 485 -14.48 21.79 6.50
CA ALA A 485 -13.25 21.37 7.13
C ALA A 485 -13.16 19.82 7.10
N TRP A 486 -11.94 19.28 7.17
CA TRP A 486 -11.73 17.87 7.47
C TRP A 486 -12.16 17.54 8.92
N PRO A 487 -12.81 16.41 9.21
CA PRO A 487 -13.21 15.36 8.27
C PRO A 487 -14.32 15.82 7.31
N GLY A 488 -14.36 15.19 6.11
CA GLY A 488 -15.27 15.55 5.04
C GLY A 488 -16.75 15.32 5.36
N ALA A 489 -17.61 15.91 4.54
CA ALA A 489 -19.04 15.66 4.54
C ALA A 489 -19.53 15.36 3.13
N THR A 490 -20.55 14.51 2.99
CA THR A 490 -21.21 14.26 1.71
C THR A 490 -21.81 15.56 1.14
N GLY A 491 -21.76 15.71 -0.17
CA GLY A 491 -22.24 16.92 -0.83
C GLY A 491 -21.29 18.11 -0.74
N ARG A 492 -20.06 17.95 -0.26
CA ARG A 492 -19.10 19.03 -0.03
C ARG A 492 -17.71 18.69 -0.55
N VAL A 493 -16.89 19.73 -0.73
CA VAL A 493 -15.44 19.59 -0.91
C VAL A 493 -14.78 19.73 0.46
N ALA A 494 -14.08 18.70 0.90
CA ALA A 494 -13.36 18.73 2.17
C ALA A 494 -11.99 19.40 2.01
N VAL A 495 -11.59 20.19 3.01
CA VAL A 495 -10.35 20.95 3.05
C VAL A 495 -9.47 20.44 4.18
N GLN A 496 -8.24 20.05 3.88
CA GLN A 496 -7.22 19.67 4.86
C GLN A 496 -5.92 20.39 4.55
N GLY A 497 -5.31 20.98 5.55
CA GLY A 497 -4.03 21.67 5.42
C GLY A 497 -2.87 20.94 6.03
N LYS A 498 -1.66 21.25 5.53
CA LYS A 498 -0.39 20.81 6.09
C LYS A 498 0.66 21.90 5.91
N THR A 499 1.33 22.27 6.99
CA THR A 499 2.50 23.16 6.90
C THR A 499 3.77 22.34 6.71
N VAL A 500 4.54 22.64 5.66
CA VAL A 500 5.82 22.00 5.37
C VAL A 500 6.88 23.07 5.08
N GLY A 501 7.78 23.30 6.03
CA GLY A 501 8.74 24.41 5.95
C GLY A 501 8.04 25.77 5.85
N ASN A 502 8.35 26.53 4.80
CA ASN A 502 7.72 27.82 4.50
C ASN A 502 6.49 27.69 3.55
N ARG A 503 5.87 26.51 3.48
CA ARG A 503 4.74 26.24 2.59
C ARG A 503 3.48 25.87 3.38
N GLN A 504 2.35 26.42 2.97
CA GLN A 504 1.05 25.90 3.32
C GLN A 504 0.55 25.04 2.15
N VAL A 505 0.45 23.75 2.39
CA VAL A 505 -0.19 22.79 1.49
C VAL A 505 -1.66 22.71 1.87
N VAL A 506 -2.57 22.71 0.89
CA VAL A 506 -4.02 22.58 1.09
C VAL A 506 -4.54 21.49 0.15
N HIS A 507 -5.05 20.42 0.72
CA HIS A 507 -5.71 19.35 0.00
C HIS A 507 -7.20 19.61 -0.11
N LEU A 508 -7.76 19.40 -1.30
CA LEU A 508 -9.18 19.45 -1.59
C LEU A 508 -9.65 18.06 -2.02
N PHE A 509 -10.58 17.46 -1.25
CA PHE A 509 -11.19 16.19 -1.57
C PHE A 509 -12.62 16.39 -2.02
N ASN A 510 -12.98 15.94 -3.22
CA ASN A 510 -14.28 16.18 -3.81
C ASN A 510 -15.30 15.10 -3.40
N PHE A 511 -16.00 15.32 -2.31
CA PHE A 511 -17.12 14.49 -1.86
C PHE A 511 -18.49 15.05 -2.30
N SER A 512 -18.53 15.92 -3.32
CA SER A 512 -19.77 16.59 -3.76
C SER A 512 -20.89 15.64 -4.17
N ASN A 513 -20.53 14.50 -4.77
CA ASN A 513 -21.48 13.44 -5.17
C ASN A 513 -21.31 12.15 -4.35
N ALA A 514 -20.57 12.21 -3.24
CA ALA A 514 -20.32 11.00 -2.46
C ALA A 514 -21.62 10.44 -1.87
N ASN A 515 -21.89 9.16 -2.13
CA ASN A 515 -23.04 8.44 -1.56
C ASN A 515 -22.87 8.23 -0.06
N SER A 516 -21.63 8.01 0.36
CA SER A 516 -21.23 7.83 1.75
C SER A 516 -19.80 8.30 1.96
N LEU A 517 -19.36 8.37 3.22
CA LEU A 517 -17.97 8.58 3.57
C LEU A 517 -17.28 7.28 4.03
N ASN A 518 -17.85 6.13 3.68
CA ASN A 518 -17.26 4.83 3.92
C ASN A 518 -16.25 4.53 2.80
N TRP A 519 -14.96 4.45 3.18
CA TRP A 519 -13.88 4.22 2.21
C TRP A 519 -13.90 2.81 1.61
N ARG A 520 -14.39 1.81 2.38
CA ARG A 520 -14.41 0.43 1.89
C ARG A 520 -15.37 0.25 0.72
N ASP A 521 -16.48 1.01 0.70
CA ASP A 521 -17.53 0.93 -0.35
C ASP A 521 -17.74 -0.53 -0.78
N THR A 522 -18.12 -1.35 0.20
CA THR A 522 -18.06 -2.82 0.12
C THR A 522 -18.73 -3.39 -1.14
N ASP A 523 -19.79 -2.73 -1.62
CA ASP A 523 -20.58 -3.13 -2.78
C ASP A 523 -20.17 -2.41 -4.08
N GLY A 524 -19.23 -1.46 -4.00
CA GLY A 524 -18.72 -0.70 -5.14
C GLY A 524 -19.75 0.24 -5.76
N THR A 525 -20.42 1.05 -4.94
CA THR A 525 -21.51 1.95 -5.34
C THR A 525 -21.16 3.43 -5.29
N GLN A 526 -19.94 3.79 -4.86
CA GLN A 526 -19.50 5.19 -4.75
C GLN A 526 -19.66 5.93 -6.08
N ALA A 527 -20.36 7.05 -6.04
CA ALA A 527 -20.59 7.84 -7.24
C ALA A 527 -19.33 8.63 -7.64
N LYS A 528 -19.15 8.80 -8.95
CA LYS A 528 -18.09 9.66 -9.49
C LYS A 528 -18.37 11.11 -9.12
N PRO A 529 -17.40 11.84 -8.52
CA PRO A 529 -17.56 13.27 -8.26
C PRO A 529 -17.83 14.07 -9.55
N ALA A 530 -18.69 15.07 -9.46
CA ALA A 530 -18.83 16.04 -10.54
C ALA A 530 -17.53 16.84 -10.67
N VAL A 531 -17.10 17.09 -11.91
CA VAL A 531 -15.96 17.99 -12.16
C VAL A 531 -16.38 19.40 -11.79
N ILE A 532 -15.59 20.06 -10.96
CA ILE A 532 -15.73 21.46 -10.59
C ILE A 532 -14.74 22.25 -11.45
N GLU A 533 -15.19 23.28 -12.13
CA GLU A 533 -14.35 24.11 -12.99
C GLU A 533 -14.47 25.59 -12.64
N ASN A 534 -13.35 26.32 -12.74
CA ASN A 534 -13.26 27.77 -12.63
C ASN A 534 -13.91 28.34 -11.36
N ALA A 535 -13.71 27.69 -10.22
CA ALA A 535 -14.31 28.12 -8.96
C ALA A 535 -13.54 29.28 -8.32
N ALA A 536 -14.25 30.36 -7.95
CA ALA A 536 -13.65 31.47 -7.22
C ALA A 536 -13.35 31.07 -5.78
N MET A 537 -12.10 31.22 -5.37
CA MET A 537 -11.58 30.79 -4.07
C MET A 537 -10.89 31.96 -3.35
N GLN A 538 -10.95 31.93 -2.02
CA GLN A 538 -10.18 32.83 -1.18
C GLN A 538 -9.54 32.06 -0.03
N PHE A 539 -8.22 32.15 0.07
CA PHE A 539 -7.41 31.57 1.13
C PHE A 539 -6.97 32.67 2.10
N THR A 540 -7.05 32.42 3.40
CA THR A 540 -6.51 33.33 4.42
C THR A 540 -5.08 32.96 4.74
N ALA A 541 -4.14 33.74 4.23
CA ALA A 541 -2.70 33.53 4.43
C ALA A 541 -2.24 34.06 5.80
N THR A 542 -1.19 33.46 6.34
CA THR A 542 -0.51 33.89 7.59
C THR A 542 0.56 34.96 7.36
N GLY A 543 0.89 35.25 6.10
CA GLY A 543 1.89 36.21 5.68
C GLY A 543 1.78 36.54 4.19
N THR A 544 2.79 37.22 3.65
CA THR A 544 2.85 37.51 2.21
C THR A 544 3.18 36.27 1.42
N VAL A 545 2.27 35.88 0.54
CA VAL A 545 2.47 34.74 -0.40
C VAL A 545 3.34 35.24 -1.57
N LYS A 546 4.47 34.55 -1.79
CA LYS A 546 5.38 34.84 -2.88
C LYS A 546 5.05 34.06 -4.14
N LYS A 547 4.57 32.82 -3.97
CA LYS A 547 4.24 31.91 -5.06
C LYS A 547 3.05 31.04 -4.67
N ALA A 548 2.17 30.77 -5.60
CA ALA A 548 1.11 29.78 -5.47
C ALA A 548 1.08 28.87 -6.69
N TRP A 549 0.83 27.57 -6.48
CA TRP A 549 0.70 26.60 -7.54
C TRP A 549 -0.27 25.47 -7.12
N ILE A 550 -0.74 24.73 -8.12
CA ILE A 550 -1.63 23.58 -7.94
C ILE A 550 -1.05 22.37 -8.67
N ALA A 551 -1.22 21.21 -8.10
CA ALA A 551 -0.98 19.92 -8.74
C ALA A 551 -2.11 18.95 -8.42
N SER A 552 -2.48 18.12 -9.39
CA SER A 552 -3.56 17.15 -9.24
C SER A 552 -3.26 15.90 -10.05
N PRO A 553 -3.40 14.68 -9.49
CA PRO A 553 -3.25 13.46 -10.28
C PRO A 553 -4.35 13.30 -11.33
N ASP A 554 -5.44 14.07 -11.21
CA ASP A 554 -6.60 14.02 -12.10
C ASP A 554 -6.46 14.93 -13.33
N SER A 555 -5.54 15.89 -13.29
CA SER A 555 -5.35 16.88 -14.36
C SER A 555 -3.86 17.12 -14.67
N ASN A 556 -3.57 17.62 -15.88
CA ASN A 556 -2.22 17.99 -16.34
C ASN A 556 -1.14 16.91 -16.08
N ASN A 557 -1.53 15.63 -16.12
CA ASN A 557 -0.65 14.50 -15.81
C ASN A 557 0.09 14.62 -14.45
N GLY A 558 -0.55 15.24 -13.45
CA GLY A 558 0.05 15.43 -12.12
C GLY A 558 1.06 16.57 -12.01
N VAL A 559 1.37 17.26 -13.09
CA VAL A 559 2.39 18.31 -13.14
C VAL A 559 1.90 19.58 -12.45
N ALA A 560 2.75 20.19 -11.61
CA ALA A 560 2.46 21.46 -10.95
C ALA A 560 2.33 22.60 -11.97
N ILE A 561 1.24 23.35 -11.86
CA ILE A 561 0.99 24.57 -12.65
C ILE A 561 0.89 25.80 -11.74
N PRO A 562 1.45 26.96 -12.16
CA PRO A 562 1.32 28.20 -11.39
C PRO A 562 -0.15 28.61 -11.24
N LEU A 563 -0.52 29.13 -10.07
CA LEU A 563 -1.79 29.79 -9.81
C LEU A 563 -1.59 31.30 -9.82
N THR A 564 -2.32 31.99 -10.69
CA THR A 564 -2.42 33.44 -10.62
C THR A 564 -3.31 33.83 -9.46
N PHE A 565 -2.84 34.73 -8.60
CA PHE A 565 -3.58 35.21 -7.44
C PHE A 565 -3.40 36.70 -7.22
N THR A 566 -4.29 37.28 -6.42
CA THR A 566 -4.15 38.61 -5.86
C THR A 566 -4.21 38.50 -4.33
N GLN A 567 -3.41 39.30 -3.63
CA GLN A 567 -3.43 39.34 -2.18
C GLN A 567 -3.73 40.75 -1.67
N THR A 568 -4.75 40.85 -0.80
CA THR A 568 -5.10 42.10 -0.08
C THR A 568 -5.12 41.78 1.42
N GLY A 569 -4.15 42.31 2.14
CA GLY A 569 -3.92 41.92 3.53
C GLY A 569 -3.63 40.40 3.60
N ASN A 570 -4.42 39.68 4.39
CA ASN A 570 -4.29 38.22 4.50
C ASN A 570 -5.15 37.45 3.49
N ALA A 571 -6.00 38.10 2.72
CA ALA A 571 -6.90 37.46 1.76
C ALA A 571 -6.19 37.24 0.42
N VAL A 572 -6.00 35.96 0.03
CA VAL A 572 -5.43 35.52 -1.24
C VAL A 572 -6.57 35.02 -2.11
N SER A 573 -6.90 35.72 -3.17
CA SER A 573 -7.98 35.39 -4.10
C SER A 573 -7.41 34.78 -5.38
N PHE A 574 -7.97 33.66 -5.81
CA PHE A 574 -7.56 32.93 -7.02
C PHE A 574 -8.73 32.17 -7.63
N THR A 575 -8.55 31.65 -8.83
CA THR A 575 -9.50 30.73 -9.47
C THR A 575 -8.93 29.31 -9.42
N LEU A 576 -9.68 28.36 -8.86
CA LEU A 576 -9.40 26.93 -8.94
C LEU A 576 -9.71 26.46 -10.36
N PRO A 577 -8.73 25.97 -11.13
CA PRO A 577 -8.97 25.64 -12.54
C PRO A 577 -9.94 24.47 -12.73
N SER A 578 -9.69 23.38 -12.03
CA SER A 578 -10.59 22.21 -12.01
C SER A 578 -10.33 21.37 -10.77
N LEU A 579 -11.34 20.60 -10.33
CA LEU A 579 -11.21 19.57 -9.29
C LEU A 579 -12.08 18.40 -9.67
N GLN A 580 -11.46 17.21 -9.82
CA GLN A 580 -12.18 15.96 -10.05
C GLN A 580 -12.31 15.17 -8.74
N TYR A 581 -11.23 14.52 -8.27
CA TYR A 581 -11.19 13.78 -7.01
C TYR A 581 -10.34 14.48 -5.96
N TRP A 582 -9.12 14.90 -6.33
CA TRP A 582 -8.12 15.43 -5.40
C TRP A 582 -7.21 16.47 -6.03
N ASP A 583 -7.11 17.62 -5.40
CA ASP A 583 -6.14 18.66 -5.72
C ASP A 583 -5.26 18.98 -4.52
N MET A 584 -4.03 19.36 -4.80
CA MET A 584 -3.06 19.89 -3.85
C MET A 584 -2.68 21.32 -4.26
N LEU A 585 -3.11 22.29 -3.46
CA LEU A 585 -2.71 23.70 -3.59
C LEU A 585 -1.50 23.95 -2.68
N VAL A 586 -0.55 24.74 -3.14
CA VAL A 586 0.64 25.10 -2.35
C VAL A 586 0.85 26.61 -2.40
N PHE A 587 0.92 27.22 -1.23
CA PHE A 587 1.23 28.63 -1.04
C PHE A 587 2.60 28.76 -0.36
N GLU A 588 3.55 29.44 -0.99
CA GLU A 588 4.92 29.64 -0.50
C GLU A 588 5.09 31.05 0.04
N TYR A 589 5.63 31.17 1.27
CA TYR A 589 5.83 32.43 1.98
C TYR A 589 7.23 32.99 1.85
#